data_872c26eb5413b4c68776efb2dc49867e
#
_entry.id   872c26eb5413b4c68776efb2dc49867e
#
_cell.length_a   1.000
_cell.length_b   1.000
_cell.length_c   1.000
_cell.angle_alpha   90.00
_cell.angle_beta   90.00
_cell.angle_gamma   90.00
#
_symmetry.space_group_name_H-M   'P 1'
#
loop_
_entity.id
_entity.type
_entity.pdbx_description
1 polymer ?
#
loop_
_entity_poly.entity_id
_entity_poly.type
_entity_poly.pdbx_seq_one_letter_code
_entity_poly.pdbx_strand_id
1 'polypeptide(L)'
;MPDRKYVFPTRETVHYRFPTHTNDLIMDRSQAATSEAFLVILEPGEAPPLHVHHDTEQVFYAISGTGELQISANRSDGAGQRFAVAASDLVRIPPGAWHRIFCRGDAPLVYLSVDCFLGGRPTAEPTWESHVRVMCDTNGWDFDSVRKQI
;
A
#
# COMPACT_ATOMS: atom_id res chain seq x y z
N MET A 1 7.17 -17.80 -6.79
CA MET A 1 6.82 -16.98 -7.97
C MET A 1 7.81 -17.26 -9.09
N PRO A 2 7.37 -17.24 -10.36
CA PRO A 2 8.33 -17.34 -11.47
C PRO A 2 9.34 -16.19 -11.40
N ASP A 3 10.55 -16.45 -11.94
CA ASP A 3 11.57 -15.43 -12.01
C ASP A 3 11.13 -14.33 -12.97
N ARG A 4 10.98 -13.12 -12.46
CA ARG A 4 10.53 -11.94 -13.20
C ARG A 4 11.58 -10.87 -13.03
N LYS A 5 12.09 -10.36 -14.17
CA LYS A 5 13.13 -9.33 -14.17
C LYS A 5 12.63 -8.00 -14.69
N TYR A 6 11.71 -7.99 -15.64
CA TYR A 6 11.33 -6.77 -16.34
C TYR A 6 9.81 -6.60 -16.48
N VAL A 7 9.06 -7.67 -16.68
CA VAL A 7 7.60 -7.59 -16.90
C VAL A 7 6.88 -8.36 -15.80
N PHE A 8 5.97 -7.66 -15.14
CA PHE A 8 5.20 -8.16 -13.99
C PHE A 8 3.71 -8.03 -14.29
N PRO A 9 3.06 -9.12 -14.78
CA PRO A 9 1.63 -9.05 -15.10
C PRO A 9 0.78 -8.81 -13.85
N THR A 10 -0.14 -7.84 -13.93
CA THR A 10 -1.05 -7.54 -12.81
C THR A 10 -2.18 -8.55 -12.68
N ARG A 11 -2.38 -9.42 -13.67
CA ARG A 11 -3.37 -10.49 -13.61
C ARG A 11 -2.90 -11.73 -12.83
N GLU A 12 -1.61 -11.77 -12.46
CA GLU A 12 -0.99 -12.91 -11.77
C GLU A 12 -0.37 -12.43 -10.47
N THR A 13 -1.21 -12.08 -9.50
CA THR A 13 -0.78 -11.51 -8.22
C THR A 13 -1.09 -12.47 -7.08
N VAL A 14 -0.44 -12.24 -5.94
CA VAL A 14 -0.80 -12.90 -4.68
C VAL A 14 -1.64 -11.93 -3.88
N HIS A 15 -2.84 -12.35 -3.48
CA HIS A 15 -3.75 -11.52 -2.72
C HIS A 15 -3.46 -11.58 -1.22
N TYR A 16 -3.52 -10.41 -0.59
CA TYR A 16 -3.45 -10.27 0.86
C TYR A 16 -4.67 -9.49 1.31
N ARG A 17 -5.64 -10.18 1.91
CA ARG A 17 -6.85 -9.53 2.42
C ARG A 17 -6.68 -9.23 3.89
N PHE A 18 -6.44 -7.95 4.20
CA PHE A 18 -6.43 -7.44 5.57
C PHE A 18 -7.86 -7.07 6.02
N PRO A 19 -8.11 -6.93 7.32
CA PRO A 19 -9.42 -6.48 7.79
C PRO A 19 -9.88 -5.13 7.22
N THR A 20 -8.95 -4.29 6.80
CA THR A 20 -9.21 -2.91 6.38
C THR A 20 -9.04 -2.67 4.87
N HIS A 21 -8.39 -3.56 4.14
CA HIS A 21 -8.09 -3.37 2.71
C HIS A 21 -7.53 -4.66 2.09
N THR A 22 -7.39 -4.65 0.77
CA THR A 22 -6.73 -5.73 0.03
C THR A 22 -5.50 -5.20 -0.68
N ASN A 23 -4.40 -5.96 -0.64
CA ASN A 23 -3.22 -5.71 -1.45
C ASN A 23 -2.99 -6.88 -2.40
N ASP A 24 -2.83 -6.58 -3.70
CA ASP A 24 -2.41 -7.54 -4.71
C ASP A 24 -0.95 -7.28 -5.04
N LEU A 25 -0.07 -8.18 -4.65
CA LEU A 25 1.36 -8.02 -4.86
C LEU A 25 1.70 -8.24 -6.34
N ILE A 26 2.35 -7.26 -6.95
CA ILE A 26 2.81 -7.33 -8.34
C ILE A 26 4.31 -7.62 -8.39
N MET A 27 5.11 -6.78 -7.75
CA MET A 27 6.57 -6.89 -7.72
C MET A 27 7.03 -6.84 -6.27
N ASP A 28 7.60 -7.95 -5.79
CA ASP A 28 8.14 -8.04 -4.43
C ASP A 28 9.42 -7.21 -4.33
N ARG A 29 9.66 -6.58 -3.19
CA ARG A 29 10.90 -5.83 -2.92
C ARG A 29 12.15 -6.68 -3.12
N SER A 30 12.05 -8.00 -2.97
CA SER A 30 13.14 -8.93 -3.25
C SER A 30 13.46 -9.09 -4.74
N GLN A 31 12.56 -8.63 -5.60
CA GLN A 31 12.71 -8.70 -7.07
C GLN A 31 13.21 -7.39 -7.68
N ALA A 32 13.46 -6.37 -6.87
CA ALA A 32 13.93 -5.07 -7.31
C ALA A 32 15.03 -4.58 -6.38
N ALA A 33 15.75 -3.54 -6.80
CA ALA A 33 16.85 -3.00 -6.00
C ALA A 33 16.35 -2.02 -4.92
N THR A 34 15.40 -1.14 -5.28
CA THR A 34 15.00 -0.01 -4.43
C THR A 34 13.49 0.20 -4.36
N SER A 35 12.69 -0.74 -4.87
CA SER A 35 11.24 -0.51 -4.96
C SER A 35 10.44 -1.79 -4.83
N GLU A 36 9.14 -1.62 -4.65
CA GLU A 36 8.13 -2.66 -4.76
C GLU A 36 6.85 -2.07 -5.32
N ALA A 37 5.98 -2.90 -5.87
CA ALA A 37 4.73 -2.45 -6.47
C ALA A 37 3.59 -3.41 -6.15
N PHE A 38 2.43 -2.84 -5.80
CA PHE A 38 1.24 -3.61 -5.46
C PHE A 38 -0.01 -2.79 -5.74
N LEU A 39 -1.10 -3.46 -6.02
CA LEU A 39 -2.41 -2.83 -6.06
C LEU A 39 -2.99 -2.75 -4.66
N VAL A 40 -3.68 -1.66 -4.38
CA VAL A 40 -4.51 -1.50 -3.19
C VAL A 40 -5.94 -1.41 -3.63
N ILE A 41 -6.79 -2.21 -3.02
CA ILE A 41 -8.23 -2.22 -3.27
C ILE A 41 -8.94 -1.90 -1.95
N LEU A 42 -9.70 -0.81 -1.95
CA LEU A 42 -10.52 -0.40 -0.82
C LEU A 42 -11.97 -0.50 -1.21
N GLU A 43 -12.73 -1.31 -0.48
CA GLU A 43 -14.18 -1.33 -0.63
C GLU A 43 -14.78 -0.03 -0.07
N PRO A 44 -16.01 0.35 -0.48
CA PRO A 44 -16.65 1.55 0.06
C PRO A 44 -16.58 1.63 1.58
N GLY A 45 -16.08 2.75 2.10
CA GLY A 45 -15.89 2.99 3.53
C GLY A 45 -14.60 2.45 4.13
N GLU A 46 -13.83 1.66 3.40
CA GLU A 46 -12.57 1.13 3.92
C GLU A 46 -11.43 2.15 3.85
N ALA A 47 -10.49 1.98 4.76
CA ALA A 47 -9.21 2.70 4.78
C ALA A 47 -8.16 1.85 5.50
N PRO A 48 -6.91 1.80 5.01
CA PRO A 48 -5.83 1.21 5.79
C PRO A 48 -5.61 1.99 7.09
N PRO A 49 -4.93 1.42 8.08
CA PRO A 49 -4.58 2.16 9.29
C PRO A 49 -3.73 3.38 8.97
N LEU A 50 -3.89 4.44 9.77
CA LEU A 50 -3.01 5.59 9.72
C LEU A 50 -1.58 5.13 10.03
N HIS A 51 -0.62 5.45 9.15
CA HIS A 51 0.74 4.95 9.27
C HIS A 51 1.75 5.92 8.66
N VAL A 52 3.03 5.64 8.90
CA VAL A 52 4.15 6.44 8.43
C VAL A 52 5.28 5.53 7.98
N HIS A 53 6.00 5.98 6.94
CA HIS A 53 7.25 5.37 6.50
C HIS A 53 8.35 6.42 6.58
N HIS A 54 9.45 6.13 7.28
CA HIS A 54 10.56 7.08 7.43
C HIS A 54 11.62 6.92 6.35
N ASP A 55 11.71 5.74 5.73
CA ASP A 55 12.72 5.37 4.76
C ASP A 55 12.17 5.19 3.33
N THR A 56 10.91 5.56 3.12
CA THR A 56 10.20 5.27 1.87
C THR A 56 9.47 6.52 1.38
N GLU A 57 9.64 6.82 0.11
CA GLU A 57 8.73 7.70 -0.61
C GLU A 57 7.72 6.82 -1.35
N GLN A 58 6.45 7.09 -1.19
CA GLN A 58 5.39 6.28 -1.78
C GLN A 58 4.67 7.07 -2.86
N VAL A 59 4.37 6.41 -3.97
CA VAL A 59 3.65 7.00 -5.09
C VAL A 59 2.45 6.14 -5.40
N PHE A 60 1.26 6.74 -5.49
CA PHE A 60 0.02 6.06 -5.87
C PHE A 60 -0.47 6.60 -7.21
N TYR A 61 -0.91 5.71 -8.08
CA TYR A 61 -1.68 6.10 -9.26
C TYR A 61 -3.08 5.51 -9.15
N ALA A 62 -4.08 6.37 -9.03
CA ALA A 62 -5.47 5.94 -8.92
C ALA A 62 -5.98 5.42 -10.27
N ILE A 63 -6.46 4.18 -10.28
CA ILE A 63 -6.94 3.50 -11.48
C ILE A 63 -8.45 3.68 -11.64
N SER A 64 -9.20 3.48 -10.55
CA SER A 64 -10.66 3.57 -10.56
C SER A 64 -11.18 3.93 -9.18
N GLY A 65 -12.38 4.51 -9.14
CA GLY A 65 -13.02 4.91 -7.90
C GLY A 65 -12.63 6.31 -7.44
N THR A 66 -13.08 6.67 -6.25
CA THR A 66 -12.82 7.97 -5.61
C THR A 66 -12.46 7.78 -4.15
N GLY A 67 -11.65 8.67 -3.63
CA GLY A 67 -11.23 8.61 -2.25
C GLY A 67 -10.86 9.96 -1.67
N GLU A 68 -10.37 9.91 -0.44
CA GLU A 68 -9.87 11.09 0.27
C GLU A 68 -8.56 10.74 0.96
N LEU A 69 -7.51 11.47 0.63
CA LEU A 69 -6.21 11.35 1.28
C LEU A 69 -6.20 12.20 2.56
N GLN A 70 -5.81 11.58 3.67
CA GLN A 70 -5.47 12.28 4.91
C GLN A 70 -3.96 12.22 5.07
N ILE A 71 -3.33 13.39 5.27
CA ILE A 71 -1.87 13.49 5.41
C ILE A 71 -1.51 14.54 6.46
N SER A 72 -0.55 14.22 7.34
CA SER A 72 -0.08 15.14 8.38
C SER A 72 1.36 14.84 8.79
N ALA A 73 2.00 15.85 9.41
CA ALA A 73 3.33 15.67 10.00
C ALA A 73 3.30 14.90 11.31
N ASN A 74 2.15 14.78 11.96
CA ASN A 74 2.00 14.16 13.28
C ASN A 74 0.94 13.06 13.24
N ARG A 75 1.10 12.08 14.14
CA ARG A 75 0.11 11.02 14.35
C ARG A 75 -1.10 11.55 15.14
N SER A 76 -1.82 12.51 14.61
CA SER A 76 -3.01 13.04 15.27
C SER A 76 -4.21 12.83 14.36
N ASP A 77 -5.16 11.98 14.78
CA ASP A 77 -6.43 11.83 14.07
C ASP A 77 -7.16 13.16 14.06
N GLY A 78 -7.62 13.58 12.90
CA GLY A 78 -8.31 14.85 12.71
C GLY A 78 -7.39 16.04 12.49
N ALA A 79 -6.08 15.92 12.74
CA ALA A 79 -5.11 16.92 12.33
C ALA A 79 -4.60 16.60 10.93
N GLY A 80 -4.10 17.62 10.22
CA GLY A 80 -3.54 17.48 8.90
C GLY A 80 -4.49 17.89 7.80
N GLN A 81 -4.06 17.67 6.58
CA GLN A 81 -4.76 18.09 5.38
C GLN A 81 -5.52 16.92 4.75
N ARG A 82 -6.58 17.25 4.04
CA ARG A 82 -7.38 16.29 3.31
C ARG A 82 -7.48 16.70 1.85
N PHE A 83 -7.34 15.72 0.96
CA PHE A 83 -7.36 15.93 -0.49
C PHE A 83 -8.26 14.91 -1.14
N ALA A 84 -9.12 15.37 -2.04
CA ALA A 84 -9.91 14.47 -2.88
C ALA A 84 -9.00 13.74 -3.87
N VAL A 85 -9.26 12.46 -4.10
CA VAL A 85 -8.53 11.62 -5.05
C VAL A 85 -9.54 10.95 -5.98
N ALA A 86 -9.26 11.00 -7.28
CA ALA A 86 -10.09 10.37 -8.30
C ALA A 86 -9.22 9.60 -9.28
N ALA A 87 -9.85 8.78 -10.13
CA ALA A 87 -9.15 8.02 -11.16
C ALA A 87 -8.26 8.95 -12.00
N SER A 88 -7.07 8.47 -12.32
CA SER A 88 -6.00 9.18 -13.05
C SER A 88 -5.24 10.22 -12.22
N ASP A 89 -5.51 10.35 -10.94
CA ASP A 89 -4.69 11.17 -10.05
C ASP A 89 -3.43 10.44 -9.62
N LEU A 90 -2.33 11.17 -9.52
CA LEU A 90 -1.09 10.71 -8.91
C LEU A 90 -0.97 11.31 -7.51
N VAL A 91 -0.73 10.47 -6.53
CA VAL A 91 -0.52 10.87 -5.13
C VAL A 91 0.92 10.58 -4.74
N ARG A 92 1.58 11.54 -4.12
CA ARG A 92 2.93 11.38 -3.58
C ARG A 92 2.89 11.52 -2.06
N ILE A 93 3.44 10.53 -1.36
CA ILE A 93 3.60 10.56 0.09
C ILE A 93 5.09 10.68 0.40
N PRO A 94 5.56 11.83 0.91
CA PRO A 94 6.97 11.96 1.28
C PRO A 94 7.32 11.12 2.51
N PRO A 95 8.60 10.77 2.69
CA PRO A 95 9.05 10.11 3.92
C PRO A 95 8.67 10.93 5.16
N GLY A 96 8.25 10.25 6.22
CA GLY A 96 7.91 10.90 7.49
C GLY A 96 6.50 11.48 7.57
N ALA A 97 5.71 11.42 6.50
CA ALA A 97 4.33 11.89 6.53
C ALA A 97 3.37 10.77 6.99
N TRP A 98 2.62 11.04 8.03
CA TRP A 98 1.52 10.17 8.47
C TRP A 98 0.38 10.27 7.48
N HIS A 99 -0.14 9.14 7.03
CA HIS A 99 -1.15 9.14 5.98
C HIS A 99 -2.05 7.92 6.02
N ARG A 100 -3.21 8.10 5.42
CA ARG A 100 -4.12 7.03 4.99
C ARG A 100 -5.04 7.58 3.90
N ILE A 101 -5.63 6.68 3.14
CA ILE A 101 -6.61 7.02 2.12
C ILE A 101 -7.92 6.29 2.40
N PHE A 102 -9.03 6.99 2.25
CA PHE A 102 -10.38 6.45 2.45
C PHE A 102 -11.05 6.24 1.10
N CYS A 103 -11.75 5.13 0.92
CA CYS A 103 -12.68 4.97 -0.20
C CYS A 103 -13.97 5.72 0.13
N ARG A 104 -14.30 6.73 -0.69
CA ARG A 104 -15.46 7.61 -0.45
C ARG A 104 -16.61 7.38 -1.43
N GLY A 105 -16.41 6.61 -2.49
CA GLY A 105 -17.45 6.36 -3.48
C GLY A 105 -18.29 5.13 -3.17
N ASP A 106 -19.20 4.82 -4.08
CA ASP A 106 -20.07 3.65 -4.02
C ASP A 106 -19.42 2.40 -4.62
N ALA A 107 -18.29 2.59 -5.30
CA ALA A 107 -17.50 1.54 -5.91
C ALA A 107 -16.11 1.48 -5.25
N PRO A 108 -15.39 0.35 -5.38
CA PRO A 108 -14.03 0.24 -4.82
C PRO A 108 -13.09 1.31 -5.38
N LEU A 109 -12.21 1.82 -4.53
CA LEU A 109 -11.06 2.60 -4.96
C LEU A 109 -9.90 1.64 -5.21
N VAL A 110 -9.36 1.68 -6.42
CA VAL A 110 -8.21 0.85 -6.81
C VAL A 110 -7.07 1.76 -7.22
N TYR A 111 -5.90 1.55 -6.63
CA TYR A 111 -4.71 2.31 -7.02
C TYR A 111 -3.47 1.42 -7.04
N LEU A 112 -2.54 1.78 -7.94
CA LEU A 112 -1.21 1.17 -7.98
C LEU A 112 -0.32 1.94 -7.02
N SER A 113 0.26 1.22 -6.06
CA SER A 113 1.21 1.78 -5.11
C SER A 113 2.63 1.32 -5.47
N VAL A 114 3.55 2.26 -5.47
CA VAL A 114 4.99 1.99 -5.63
C VAL A 114 5.70 2.57 -4.42
N ASP A 115 6.38 1.70 -3.68
CA ASP A 115 7.25 2.11 -2.57
C ASP A 115 8.67 2.25 -3.11
N CYS A 116 9.27 3.42 -2.89
CA CYS A 116 10.64 3.73 -3.28
C CYS A 116 11.50 3.85 -2.02
N PHE A 117 12.39 2.89 -1.80
CA PHE A 117 13.21 2.82 -0.60
C PHE A 117 14.46 3.69 -0.74
N LEU A 118 14.57 4.72 0.08
CA LEU A 118 15.64 5.73 -0.02
C LEU A 118 17.03 5.15 0.24
N GLY A 119 17.13 4.18 1.13
CA GLY A 119 18.38 3.48 1.47
C GLY A 119 18.50 2.11 0.80
N GLY A 120 17.69 1.84 -0.22
CA GLY A 120 17.60 0.51 -0.83
C GLY A 120 16.68 -0.41 -0.07
N ARG A 121 16.67 -1.68 -0.46
CA ARG A 121 15.79 -2.68 0.16
C ARG A 121 16.00 -2.74 1.68
N PRO A 122 14.91 -2.65 2.48
CA PRO A 122 15.04 -2.74 3.93
C PRO A 122 15.62 -4.10 4.37
N THR A 123 16.65 -4.07 5.22
CA THR A 123 17.33 -5.29 5.67
C THR A 123 16.52 -6.05 6.70
N ALA A 124 15.73 -5.36 7.51
CA ALA A 124 14.85 -5.98 8.52
C ALA A 124 13.61 -6.63 7.91
N GLU A 125 13.19 -6.16 6.75
CA GLU A 125 12.01 -6.66 6.02
C GLU A 125 12.38 -6.86 4.55
N PRO A 126 13.18 -7.89 4.24
CA PRO A 126 13.75 -8.06 2.90
C PRO A 126 12.77 -8.57 1.85
N THR A 127 11.60 -9.06 2.26
CA THR A 127 10.55 -9.54 1.37
C THR A 127 9.22 -8.89 1.70
N TRP A 128 8.28 -8.90 0.75
CA TRP A 128 6.92 -8.48 1.01
C TRP A 128 6.29 -9.28 2.16
N GLU A 129 6.49 -10.60 2.18
CA GLU A 129 5.94 -11.43 3.25
C GLU A 129 6.47 -11.01 4.63
N SER A 130 7.77 -10.72 4.75
CA SER A 130 8.34 -10.25 6.02
C SER A 130 7.73 -8.92 6.45
N HIS A 131 7.47 -8.03 5.49
CA HIS A 131 6.78 -6.76 5.74
C HIS A 131 5.34 -6.99 6.22
N VAL A 132 4.60 -7.89 5.56
CA VAL A 132 3.22 -8.21 5.94
C VAL A 132 3.16 -8.82 7.35
N ARG A 133 4.13 -9.65 7.71
CA ARG A 133 4.20 -10.22 9.07
C ARG A 133 4.34 -9.12 10.13
N VAL A 134 5.19 -8.14 9.89
CA VAL A 134 5.36 -6.99 10.79
C VAL A 134 4.07 -6.18 10.86
N MET A 135 3.42 -5.93 9.72
CA MET A 135 2.15 -5.21 9.67
C MET A 135 1.05 -5.94 10.46
N CYS A 136 0.96 -7.25 10.32
CA CYS A 136 -0.01 -8.06 11.08
C CYS A 136 0.28 -8.00 12.58
N ASP A 137 1.53 -8.12 12.99
CA ASP A 137 1.92 -8.03 14.41
C ASP A 137 1.57 -6.66 14.98
N THR A 138 1.87 -5.60 14.25
CA THR A 138 1.59 -4.22 14.68
C THR A 138 0.10 -3.96 14.86
N ASN A 139 -0.75 -4.53 14.01
CA ASN A 139 -2.19 -4.27 14.01
C ASN A 139 -3.01 -5.37 14.70
N GLY A 140 -2.36 -6.42 15.22
CA GLY A 140 -3.06 -7.52 15.86
C GLY A 140 -3.82 -8.41 14.87
N TRP A 141 -3.36 -8.52 13.64
CA TRP A 141 -3.96 -9.37 12.61
C TRP A 141 -3.25 -10.72 12.52
N ASP A 142 -4.01 -11.75 12.16
CA ASP A 142 -3.48 -13.09 11.95
C ASP A 142 -2.94 -13.23 10.53
N PHE A 143 -1.64 -13.40 10.39
CA PHE A 143 -0.98 -13.53 9.08
C PHE A 143 -1.57 -14.69 8.24
N ASP A 144 -1.85 -15.83 8.87
CA ASP A 144 -2.35 -17.01 8.14
C ASP A 144 -3.74 -16.78 7.55
N SER A 145 -4.52 -15.88 8.15
CA SER A 145 -5.84 -15.51 7.65
C SER A 145 -5.77 -14.45 6.55
N VAL A 146 -4.70 -13.68 6.50
CA VAL A 146 -4.56 -12.54 5.57
C VAL A 146 -4.15 -13.00 4.19
N ARG A 147 -3.18 -13.92 4.09
CA ARG A 147 -2.66 -14.35 2.79
C ARG A 147 -3.67 -15.24 2.08
N LYS A 148 -4.08 -14.81 0.88
CA LYS A 148 -4.97 -15.58 0.00
C LYS A 148 -4.17 -16.07 -1.20
N GLN A 149 -4.24 -17.36 -1.46
CA GLN A 149 -3.71 -17.93 -2.71
C GLN A 149 -4.72 -17.71 -3.83
N ILE A 150 -4.19 -17.41 -4.99
CA ILE A 150 -4.96 -17.26 -6.21
C ILE A 150 -5.22 -18.63 -6.83
#